data_c043142c767e5dd894538653ae928c8e
#
_entry.id   c043142c767e5dd894538653ae928c8e
#
_cell.length_a   1.000
_cell.length_b   1.000
_cell.length_c   1.000
_cell.angle_alpha   90.00
_cell.angle_beta   90.00
_cell.angle_gamma   90.00
#
_symmetry.space_group_name_H-M   'P 1'
#
loop_
_entity.id
_entity.type
_entity.pdbx_description
1 polymer ?
#
loop_
_entity_poly.entity_id
_entity_poly.type
_entity_poly.pdbx_seq_one_letter_code
_entity_poly.pdbx_strand_id
1 'polypeptide(L)'
;MKIKIINKSHHDLPQYATPQSAGVDLRANLESPVILEPMQRRLVPTGLFIALPVGYEAQVRPRSGLALKHGITVLNAPGTIDADYRGEVCVILANLSEEPFVINDGERIAQMVIARHEQAEWEQVDELDETERGAGGFGHTGR
;
A
#
# COMPACT_ATOMS: atom_id res chain seq x y z
N MET A 1 -16.47 6.18 10.10
CA MET A 1 -15.26 6.89 10.58
C MET A 1 -14.94 8.03 9.62
N LYS A 2 -14.57 9.18 10.15
CA LYS A 2 -14.16 10.33 9.33
C LYS A 2 -12.63 10.48 9.39
N ILE A 3 -11.98 10.63 8.23
CA ILE A 3 -10.55 10.88 8.10
C ILE A 3 -10.38 12.25 7.45
N LYS A 4 -9.58 13.12 8.06
CA LYS A 4 -9.23 14.41 7.46
C LYS A 4 -8.27 14.17 6.31
N ILE A 5 -8.52 14.82 5.18
CA ILE A 5 -7.72 14.71 3.97
C ILE A 5 -7.50 16.07 3.33
N ILE A 6 -6.28 16.31 2.86
CA ILE A 6 -5.95 17.41 1.96
C ILE A 6 -5.71 16.80 0.58
N ASN A 7 -6.37 17.35 -0.43
CA ASN A 7 -6.16 16.96 -1.82
C ASN A 7 -5.51 18.15 -2.56
N LYS A 8 -4.25 18.00 -2.94
CA LYS A 8 -3.50 18.95 -3.77
C LYS A 8 -3.45 18.53 -5.23
N SER A 9 -4.05 17.37 -5.58
CA SER A 9 -4.22 16.96 -6.97
C SER A 9 -5.44 17.65 -7.60
N HIS A 10 -5.59 17.51 -8.90
CA HIS A 10 -6.79 17.91 -9.64
C HIS A 10 -7.77 16.73 -9.86
N HIS A 11 -7.49 15.58 -9.23
CA HIS A 11 -8.35 14.40 -9.27
C HIS A 11 -9.34 14.41 -8.11
N ASP A 12 -10.45 13.68 -8.28
CA ASP A 12 -11.43 13.48 -7.22
C ASP A 12 -10.82 12.73 -6.02
N LEU A 13 -11.44 12.92 -4.85
CA LEU A 13 -11.09 12.13 -3.66
C LEU A 13 -11.29 10.64 -3.91
N PRO A 14 -10.45 9.78 -3.31
CA PRO A 14 -10.62 8.33 -3.39
C PRO A 14 -12.02 7.90 -2.96
N GLN A 15 -12.64 7.03 -3.73
CA GLN A 15 -13.99 6.50 -3.46
C GLN A 15 -13.96 4.98 -3.47
N TYR A 16 -14.76 4.38 -2.60
CA TYR A 16 -15.00 2.94 -2.62
C TYR A 16 -15.81 2.57 -3.85
N ALA A 17 -15.32 1.62 -4.65
CA ALA A 17 -15.99 1.19 -5.87
C ALA A 17 -17.33 0.51 -5.61
N THR A 18 -17.46 -0.19 -4.47
CA THR A 18 -18.68 -0.85 -4.01
C THR A 18 -18.87 -0.63 -2.50
N PRO A 19 -20.08 -0.80 -1.95
CA PRO A 19 -20.35 -0.66 -0.53
C PRO A 19 -19.54 -1.61 0.37
N GLN A 20 -19.01 -2.69 -0.17
CA GLN A 20 -18.22 -3.68 0.58
C GLN A 20 -16.74 -3.70 0.19
N SER A 21 -16.28 -2.74 -0.61
CA SER A 21 -14.86 -2.60 -0.92
C SER A 21 -14.08 -2.25 0.34
N ALA A 22 -12.97 -2.95 0.57
CA ALA A 22 -12.05 -2.64 1.67
C ALA A 22 -11.02 -1.57 1.29
N GLY A 23 -10.69 -1.46 0.01
CA GLY A 23 -9.71 -0.53 -0.52
C GLY A 23 -10.31 0.56 -1.39
N VAL A 24 -9.66 1.72 -1.39
CA VAL A 24 -9.92 2.81 -2.34
C VAL A 24 -8.74 2.91 -3.30
N ASP A 25 -9.01 3.18 -4.58
CA ASP A 25 -7.94 3.38 -5.55
C ASP A 25 -7.16 4.68 -5.29
N LEU A 26 -5.84 4.61 -5.41
CA LEU A 26 -4.94 5.76 -5.45
C LEU A 26 -4.56 6.06 -6.90
N ARG A 27 -4.65 7.34 -7.28
CA ARG A 27 -4.30 7.82 -8.61
C ARG A 27 -2.94 8.51 -8.61
N ALA A 28 -2.20 8.33 -9.69
CA ALA A 28 -0.99 9.10 -9.96
C ALA A 28 -1.35 10.58 -10.16
N ASN A 29 -0.59 11.47 -9.54
CA ASN A 29 -0.66 12.91 -9.73
C ASN A 29 0.63 13.38 -10.39
N LEU A 30 0.64 13.46 -11.71
CA LEU A 30 1.81 13.70 -12.54
C LEU A 30 1.60 14.89 -13.48
N GLU A 31 2.64 15.68 -13.70
CA GLU A 31 2.65 16.74 -14.71
C GLU A 31 2.86 16.19 -16.12
N SER A 32 3.58 15.08 -16.24
CA SER A 32 3.85 14.37 -17.49
C SER A 32 3.94 12.86 -17.25
N PRO A 33 3.70 12.03 -18.28
CA PRO A 33 3.83 10.58 -18.16
C PRO A 33 5.23 10.16 -17.67
N VAL A 34 5.25 9.11 -16.86
CA VAL A 34 6.46 8.49 -16.34
C VAL A 34 6.62 7.11 -16.95
N ILE A 35 7.79 6.82 -17.51
CA ILE A 35 8.14 5.48 -18.00
C ILE A 35 8.86 4.74 -16.87
N LEU A 36 8.34 3.57 -16.52
CA LEU A 36 8.94 2.65 -15.58
C LEU A 36 9.50 1.46 -16.35
N GLU A 37 10.83 1.47 -16.57
CA GLU A 37 11.52 0.42 -17.29
C GLU A 37 11.52 -0.89 -16.49
N PRO A 38 11.75 -2.05 -17.14
CA PRO A 38 11.92 -3.32 -16.45
C PRO A 38 12.91 -3.25 -15.28
N MET A 39 12.52 -3.81 -14.14
CA MET A 39 13.30 -3.82 -12.88
C MET A 39 13.55 -2.45 -12.24
N GLN A 40 12.98 -1.39 -12.77
CA GLN A 40 13.01 -0.08 -12.13
C GLN A 40 11.92 0.08 -11.07
N ARG A 41 12.18 0.98 -10.13
CA ARG A 41 11.21 1.49 -9.14
C ARG A 41 11.11 3.00 -9.21
N ARG A 42 9.95 3.51 -8.88
CA ARG A 42 9.69 4.95 -8.91
C ARG A 42 8.74 5.33 -7.78
N LEU A 43 9.03 6.43 -7.10
CA LEU A 43 8.09 7.08 -6.19
C LEU A 43 7.09 7.88 -7.02
N VAL A 44 5.81 7.56 -6.91
CA VAL A 44 4.72 8.23 -7.64
C VAL A 44 3.86 8.99 -6.65
N PRO A 45 3.74 10.32 -6.77
CA PRO A 45 2.92 11.13 -5.90
C PRO A 45 1.43 10.94 -6.19
N THR A 46 0.58 11.16 -5.19
CA THR A 46 -0.88 11.16 -5.31
C THR A 46 -1.52 12.53 -5.08
N GLY A 47 -0.78 13.49 -4.53
CA GLY A 47 -1.30 14.78 -4.11
C GLY A 47 -2.15 14.73 -2.83
N LEU A 48 -2.24 13.58 -2.17
CA LEU A 48 -3.08 13.36 -0.99
C LEU A 48 -2.28 13.38 0.30
N PHE A 49 -2.84 14.01 1.33
CA PHE A 49 -2.30 14.06 2.69
C PHE A 49 -3.44 13.68 3.64
N ILE A 50 -3.22 12.73 4.54
CA ILE A 50 -4.26 12.22 5.44
C ILE A 50 -3.85 12.33 6.90
N ALA A 51 -4.84 12.45 7.78
CA ALA A 51 -4.64 12.36 9.22
C ALA A 51 -5.54 11.24 9.77
N LEU A 52 -4.92 10.13 10.10
CA LEU A 52 -5.62 8.97 10.64
C LEU A 52 -5.87 9.16 12.15
N PRO A 53 -6.98 8.60 12.69
CA PRO A 53 -7.17 8.50 14.12
C PRO A 53 -6.12 7.60 14.77
N VAL A 54 -5.80 7.85 16.03
CA VAL A 54 -4.94 6.97 16.84
C VAL A 54 -5.52 5.55 16.85
N GLY A 55 -4.66 4.54 16.73
CA GLY A 55 -5.05 3.13 16.66
C GLY A 55 -5.43 2.65 15.25
N TYR A 56 -5.22 3.49 14.23
CA TYR A 56 -5.43 3.13 12.83
C TYR A 56 -4.18 3.39 12.00
N GLU A 57 -4.02 2.56 10.99
CA GLU A 57 -3.03 2.70 9.92
C GLU A 57 -3.72 2.78 8.56
N ALA A 58 -3.04 3.29 7.56
CA ALA A 58 -3.39 3.04 6.18
C ALA A 58 -2.34 2.12 5.54
N GLN A 59 -2.79 1.16 4.74
CA GLN A 59 -1.91 0.25 4.01
C GLN A 59 -2.02 0.51 2.52
N VAL A 60 -0.89 0.78 1.88
CA VAL A 60 -0.79 0.91 0.42
C VAL A 60 -0.45 -0.46 -0.16
N ARG A 61 -1.34 -0.96 -1.01
CA ARG A 61 -1.29 -2.30 -1.61
C ARG A 61 -1.31 -2.22 -3.12
N PRO A 62 -0.74 -3.22 -3.83
CA PRO A 62 -0.86 -3.33 -5.28
C PRO A 62 -2.31 -3.53 -5.73
N ARG A 63 -2.58 -3.20 -6.99
CA ARG A 63 -3.81 -3.58 -7.68
C ARG A 63 -3.59 -4.89 -8.42
N SER A 64 -4.49 -5.83 -8.23
CA SER A 64 -4.39 -7.17 -8.84
C SER A 64 -4.31 -7.14 -10.37
N GLY A 65 -5.03 -6.22 -11.01
CA GLY A 65 -5.01 -6.08 -12.46
C GLY A 65 -3.66 -5.62 -13.01
N LEU A 66 -3.01 -4.66 -12.35
CA LEU A 66 -1.67 -4.21 -12.73
C LEU A 66 -0.61 -5.29 -12.46
N ALA A 67 -0.74 -6.00 -11.34
CA ALA A 67 0.17 -7.09 -10.99
C ALA A 67 0.10 -8.22 -12.03
N LEU A 68 -1.10 -8.69 -12.34
CA LEU A 68 -1.28 -9.83 -13.24
C LEU A 68 -0.95 -9.50 -14.69
N LYS A 69 -1.44 -8.36 -15.20
CA LYS A 69 -1.36 -8.03 -16.63
C LYS A 69 -0.06 -7.34 -17.03
N HIS A 70 0.56 -6.61 -16.10
CA HIS A 70 1.70 -5.74 -16.39
C HIS A 70 2.90 -5.97 -15.47
N GLY A 71 2.81 -6.87 -14.50
CA GLY A 71 3.91 -7.13 -13.58
C GLY A 71 4.26 -5.94 -12.68
N ILE A 72 3.31 -5.01 -12.48
CA ILE A 72 3.52 -3.81 -11.66
C ILE A 72 3.08 -4.09 -10.24
N THR A 73 3.95 -3.78 -9.29
CA THR A 73 3.69 -3.96 -7.86
C THR A 73 4.06 -2.71 -7.07
N VAL A 74 3.62 -2.66 -5.82
CA VAL A 74 4.11 -1.72 -4.81
C VAL A 74 5.27 -2.40 -4.09
N LEU A 75 6.47 -1.86 -4.23
CA LEU A 75 7.71 -2.53 -3.81
C LEU A 75 7.75 -2.85 -2.32
N ASN A 76 7.24 -1.95 -1.49
CA ASN A 76 7.19 -2.09 -0.03
C ASN A 76 5.84 -2.64 0.49
N ALA A 77 5.03 -3.26 -0.37
CA ALA A 77 3.70 -3.73 0.00
C ALA A 77 3.73 -4.81 1.11
N PRO A 78 2.83 -4.71 2.10
CA PRO A 78 1.90 -3.61 2.34
C PRO A 78 2.61 -2.38 2.92
N GLY A 79 2.57 -1.25 2.21
CA GLY A 79 3.17 0.00 2.67
C GLY A 79 2.40 0.57 3.86
N THR A 80 3.09 0.88 4.96
CA THR A 80 2.48 1.37 6.19
C THR A 80 2.46 2.90 6.22
N ILE A 81 1.30 3.48 6.49
CA ILE A 81 1.11 4.90 6.79
C ILE A 81 0.62 5.02 8.23
N ASP A 82 1.46 5.57 9.09
CA ASP A 82 1.18 5.74 10.52
C ASP A 82 0.18 6.88 10.77
N ALA A 83 -0.50 6.83 11.91
CA ALA A 83 -1.51 7.83 12.27
C ALA A 83 -0.95 9.24 12.42
N ASP A 84 0.31 9.38 12.80
CA ASP A 84 1.03 10.66 12.98
C ASP A 84 1.80 11.12 11.73
N TYR A 85 1.80 10.34 10.64
CA TYR A 85 2.37 10.78 9.37
C TYR A 85 1.56 11.92 8.77
N ARG A 86 2.24 13.00 8.34
CA ARG A 86 1.60 14.20 7.74
C ARG A 86 2.15 14.52 6.35
N GLY A 87 3.05 13.67 5.84
CA GLY A 87 3.57 13.81 4.49
C GLY A 87 2.57 13.39 3.42
N GLU A 88 2.95 13.57 2.18
CA GLU A 88 2.18 13.13 1.03
C GLU A 88 2.12 11.60 0.97
N VAL A 89 0.94 11.08 0.68
CA VAL A 89 0.76 9.67 0.34
C VAL A 89 1.37 9.43 -1.05
N CYS A 90 2.50 8.75 -1.08
CA CYS A 90 3.17 8.37 -2.32
C CYS A 90 3.21 6.85 -2.46
N VAL A 91 3.33 6.38 -3.69
CA VAL A 91 3.38 4.95 -4.03
C VAL A 91 4.73 4.61 -4.65
N ILE A 92 5.42 3.62 -4.08
CA ILE A 92 6.67 3.09 -4.65
C ILE A 92 6.31 1.96 -5.61
N LEU A 93 6.22 2.26 -6.90
CA LEU A 93 5.95 1.26 -7.93
C LEU A 93 7.24 0.59 -8.40
N ALA A 94 7.16 -0.71 -8.66
CA ALA A 94 8.20 -1.49 -9.28
C ALA A 94 7.64 -2.25 -10.49
N ASN A 95 8.43 -2.33 -11.56
CA ASN A 95 8.11 -3.09 -12.76
C ASN A 95 8.91 -4.39 -12.77
N LEU A 96 8.23 -5.51 -12.56
CA LEU A 96 8.81 -6.85 -12.59
C LEU A 96 8.58 -7.57 -13.92
N SER A 97 8.06 -6.86 -14.92
CA SER A 97 7.88 -7.39 -16.27
C SER A 97 9.13 -7.13 -17.16
N GLU A 98 9.12 -7.67 -18.35
CA GLU A 98 10.16 -7.46 -19.36
C GLU A 98 9.87 -6.25 -20.28
N GLU A 99 8.69 -5.62 -20.11
CA GLU A 99 8.24 -4.51 -20.94
C GLU A 99 8.21 -3.19 -20.15
N PRO A 100 8.55 -2.05 -20.77
CA PRO A 100 8.34 -0.76 -20.14
C PRO A 100 6.86 -0.53 -19.83
N PHE A 101 6.57 0.11 -18.70
CA PHE A 101 5.23 0.49 -18.31
C PHE A 101 5.11 2.01 -18.22
N VAL A 102 4.15 2.59 -18.94
CA VAL A 102 3.89 4.04 -18.91
C VAL A 102 2.83 4.32 -17.85
N ILE A 103 3.15 5.24 -16.94
CA ILE A 103 2.22 5.73 -15.92
C ILE A 103 1.76 7.12 -16.39
N ASN A 104 0.47 7.26 -16.67
CA ASN A 104 -0.13 8.54 -17.01
C ASN A 104 -0.76 9.20 -15.79
N ASP A 105 -0.91 10.52 -15.84
CA ASP A 105 -1.64 11.25 -14.82
C ASP A 105 -3.07 10.73 -14.66
N GLY A 106 -3.54 10.59 -13.41
CA GLY A 106 -4.86 10.07 -13.07
C GLY A 106 -5.03 8.56 -13.14
N GLU A 107 -4.04 7.80 -13.60
CA GLU A 107 -4.10 6.34 -13.58
C GLU A 107 -4.17 5.80 -12.15
N ARG A 108 -4.98 4.76 -11.95
CA ARG A 108 -5.10 4.04 -10.69
C ARG A 108 -3.93 3.09 -10.53
N ILE A 109 -2.96 3.45 -9.68
CA ILE A 109 -1.66 2.79 -9.55
C ILE A 109 -1.55 1.86 -8.36
N ALA A 110 -2.38 2.05 -7.36
CA ALA A 110 -2.40 1.28 -6.11
C ALA A 110 -3.78 1.35 -5.48
N GLN A 111 -3.95 0.70 -4.34
CA GLN A 111 -5.12 0.84 -3.48
C GLN A 111 -4.67 1.09 -2.05
N MET A 112 -5.51 1.78 -1.28
CA MET A 112 -5.28 2.08 0.13
C MET A 112 -6.39 1.47 0.98
N VAL A 113 -6.01 0.77 2.04
CA VAL A 113 -6.91 0.15 3.02
C VAL A 113 -6.67 0.79 4.38
N ILE A 114 -7.74 1.18 5.06
CA ILE A 114 -7.68 1.66 6.44
C ILE A 114 -7.93 0.48 7.37
N ALA A 115 -7.04 0.27 8.34
CA ALA A 115 -7.11 -0.84 9.27
C ALA A 115 -6.82 -0.39 10.71
N ARG A 116 -7.38 -1.11 11.67
CA ARG A 116 -6.96 -1.01 13.07
C ARG A 116 -5.64 -1.73 13.26
N HIS A 117 -4.85 -1.26 14.20
CA HIS A 117 -3.63 -1.93 14.64
C HIS A 117 -3.49 -1.88 16.15
N GLU A 118 -2.70 -2.79 16.68
CA GLU A 118 -2.25 -2.80 18.07
C GLU A 118 -0.77 -2.43 18.11
N GLN A 119 -0.36 -1.80 19.21
CA GLN A 119 1.05 -1.63 19.56
C GLN A 119 1.38 -2.62 20.65
N ALA A 120 2.38 -3.48 20.42
CA ALA A 120 2.83 -4.44 21.39
C ALA A 120 3.74 -3.79 22.42
N GLU A 121 3.51 -4.10 23.70
CA GLU A 121 4.47 -3.90 24.75
C GLU A 121 5.28 -5.19 24.91
N TRP A 122 6.61 -5.09 24.78
CA TRP A 122 7.49 -6.26 24.81
C TRP A 122 7.83 -6.64 26.24
N GLU A 123 7.49 -7.88 26.65
CA GLU A 123 7.94 -8.51 27.87
C GLU A 123 9.06 -9.50 27.54
N GLN A 124 10.29 -9.15 27.89
CA GLN A 124 11.42 -10.02 27.65
C GLN A 124 11.41 -11.18 28.65
N VAL A 125 11.39 -12.39 28.12
CA VAL A 125 11.43 -13.64 28.89
C VAL A 125 12.57 -14.55 28.40
N ASP A 126 12.98 -15.52 29.20
CA ASP A 126 14.03 -16.48 28.81
C ASP A 126 13.46 -17.67 28.02
N GLU A 127 12.18 -17.99 28.24
CA GLU A 127 11.50 -19.14 27.62
C GLU A 127 10.10 -18.77 27.22
N LEU A 128 9.61 -19.38 26.13
CA LEU A 128 8.21 -19.33 25.70
C LEU A 128 7.53 -20.66 26.05
N ASP A 129 6.21 -20.61 26.16
CA ASP A 129 5.38 -21.80 26.35
C ASP A 129 5.52 -22.77 25.18
N GLU A 130 5.34 -24.05 25.46
CA GLU A 130 5.34 -25.10 24.44
C GLU A 130 3.98 -25.16 23.72
N THR A 131 4.03 -25.40 22.41
CA THR A 131 2.83 -25.63 21.60
C THR A 131 3.00 -26.88 20.74
N GLU A 132 1.90 -27.46 20.29
CA GLU A 132 1.93 -28.64 19.39
C GLU A 132 2.71 -28.35 18.11
N ARG A 133 2.62 -27.12 17.57
CA ARG A 133 3.38 -26.71 16.40
C ARG A 133 4.88 -26.51 16.68
N GLY A 134 5.23 -26.08 17.88
CA GLY A 134 6.61 -25.77 18.26
C GLY A 134 7.26 -24.78 17.27
N ALA A 135 8.47 -25.07 16.85
CA ALA A 135 9.27 -24.26 15.91
C ALA A 135 8.95 -24.54 14.44
N GLY A 136 7.91 -25.33 14.12
CA GLY A 136 7.56 -25.69 12.75
C GLY A 136 7.14 -24.50 11.91
N GLY A 137 7.85 -24.26 10.82
CA GLY A 137 7.59 -23.19 9.85
C GLY A 137 8.19 -23.53 8.50
N PHE A 138 8.22 -22.54 7.60
CA PHE A 138 8.87 -22.64 6.28
C PHE A 138 8.45 -23.89 5.46
N GLY A 139 7.16 -24.19 5.46
CA GLY A 139 6.60 -25.34 4.72
C GLY A 139 6.62 -26.67 5.48
N HIS A 140 6.74 -26.64 6.81
CA HIS A 140 6.76 -27.85 7.62
C HIS A 140 5.49 -28.71 7.52
N THR A 141 4.37 -28.14 7.06
CA THR A 141 3.12 -28.87 6.74
C THR A 141 3.11 -29.53 5.37
N GLY A 142 4.21 -29.41 4.61
CA GLY A 142 4.36 -29.99 3.28
C GLY A 142 3.76 -29.11 2.16
N ARG A 143 3.78 -29.64 0.95
CA ARG A 143 3.12 -29.06 -0.24
C ARG A 143 1.71 -29.59 -0.35
#